data_f01ffdfd4789dbd5ab686fa8d4aa2329
#
_entry.id   f01ffdfd4789dbd5ab686fa8d4aa2329
#
_cell.length_a   1.000
_cell.length_b   1.000
_cell.length_c   1.000
_cell.angle_alpha   90.00
_cell.angle_beta   90.00
_cell.angle_gamma   90.00
#
_symmetry.space_group_name_H-M   'P 1'
#
loop_
_entity.id
_entity.type
_entity.pdbx_description
1 polymer ?
#
loop_
_entity_poly.entity_id
_entity_poly.type
_entity_poly.pdbx_seq_one_letter_code
_entity_poly.pdbx_strand_id
1 'polypeptide(L)'
;IGQDGIILIGSYSNSNISGDKSQNSRGSYDYWLVKANPTGSVLWDKTMGAGPVTLFGPENDILSSVTQTSDDSILVGGLSESSISGEKTEVSRGDYDYWLLKLNPSGAILWDKTIGGDAYDGLSDFFETNDGNYIVAGFTLSSISGEKSEASRGLFDIWILKLDTIKNIIWQKTIGGSGVDGLNKVIQTTDSGFVLGSTSNSPISGEKTESSFGGNDYWIV
;
A
#
# COMPACT_ATOMS: atom_id res chain seq x y z
N ILE A 1 5.68 -2.30 -16.21
CA ILE A 1 5.30 -2.81 -17.56
C ILE A 1 5.28 -4.33 -17.43
N GLY A 2 4.16 -4.96 -17.80
CA GLY A 2 4.00 -6.41 -17.79
C GLY A 2 4.88 -7.13 -18.83
N GLN A 3 4.95 -8.46 -18.76
CA GLN A 3 5.78 -9.29 -19.65
C GLN A 3 5.36 -9.17 -21.13
N ASP A 4 4.09 -8.86 -21.41
CA ASP A 4 3.51 -8.65 -22.73
C ASP A 4 3.53 -7.17 -23.20
N GLY A 5 4.26 -6.30 -22.47
CA GLY A 5 4.32 -4.87 -22.72
C GLY A 5 3.08 -4.08 -22.26
N ILE A 6 2.16 -4.72 -21.56
CA ILE A 6 0.99 -4.05 -20.95
C ILE A 6 1.49 -3.00 -19.95
N ILE A 7 0.83 -1.84 -19.95
CA ILE A 7 1.11 -0.72 -19.05
C ILE A 7 -0.01 -0.66 -18.02
N LEU A 8 0.36 -0.74 -16.74
CA LEU A 8 -0.52 -0.48 -15.62
C LEU A 8 -0.16 0.88 -15.02
N ILE A 9 -1.15 1.74 -14.86
CA ILE A 9 -1.01 3.07 -14.27
C ILE A 9 -1.94 3.12 -13.07
N GLY A 10 -1.35 3.23 -11.87
CA GLY A 10 -2.08 3.44 -10.63
C GLY A 10 -2.00 4.90 -10.19
N SER A 11 -3.13 5.45 -9.79
CA SER A 11 -3.28 6.80 -9.26
C SER A 11 -4.47 6.85 -8.31
N TYR A 12 -4.81 8.02 -7.83
CA TYR A 12 -6.07 8.30 -7.14
C TYR A 12 -6.74 9.52 -7.76
N SER A 13 -8.06 9.59 -7.69
CA SER A 13 -8.82 10.65 -8.34
C SER A 13 -10.12 10.93 -7.60
N ASN A 14 -10.47 12.20 -7.48
CA ASN A 14 -11.79 12.67 -7.02
C ASN A 14 -12.70 13.09 -8.18
N SER A 15 -12.26 12.88 -9.43
CA SER A 15 -13.03 13.28 -10.61
C SER A 15 -14.21 12.35 -10.87
N ASN A 16 -15.30 12.92 -11.31
CA ASN A 16 -16.38 12.18 -11.95
C ASN A 16 -15.98 11.75 -13.38
N ILE A 17 -16.87 11.01 -14.04
CA ILE A 17 -16.70 10.57 -15.43
C ILE A 17 -16.31 11.77 -16.31
N SER A 18 -15.10 11.73 -16.86
CA SER A 18 -14.56 12.76 -17.76
C SER A 18 -13.27 12.26 -18.41
N GLY A 19 -13.01 12.65 -19.66
CA GLY A 19 -11.82 12.21 -20.40
C GLY A 19 -11.74 10.69 -20.47
N ASP A 20 -10.63 10.12 -19.97
CA ASP A 20 -10.40 8.67 -19.98
C ASP A 20 -11.00 7.95 -18.75
N LYS A 21 -11.58 8.67 -17.79
CA LYS A 21 -12.19 8.10 -16.58
C LYS A 21 -13.63 7.68 -16.87
N SER A 22 -13.91 6.37 -16.78
CA SER A 22 -15.21 5.78 -17.11
C SER A 22 -16.17 5.63 -15.91
N GLN A 23 -15.69 5.86 -14.67
CA GLN A 23 -16.47 5.68 -13.44
C GLN A 23 -16.34 6.91 -12.54
N ASN A 24 -17.43 7.27 -11.84
CA ASN A 24 -17.40 8.34 -10.86
C ASN A 24 -16.60 7.92 -9.61
N SER A 25 -15.96 8.88 -8.95
CA SER A 25 -15.50 8.71 -7.59
C SER A 25 -16.70 8.66 -6.63
N ARG A 26 -16.52 7.97 -5.49
CA ARG A 26 -17.59 7.71 -4.51
C ARG A 26 -17.45 8.53 -3.23
N GLY A 27 -16.21 8.69 -2.78
CA GLY A 27 -15.85 9.52 -1.63
C GLY A 27 -15.20 10.83 -2.06
N SER A 28 -14.06 11.15 -1.45
CA SER A 28 -13.17 12.22 -1.92
C SER A 28 -12.24 11.65 -3.01
N TYR A 29 -11.13 11.05 -2.60
CA TYR A 29 -10.22 10.38 -3.52
C TYR A 29 -10.47 8.87 -3.49
N ASP A 30 -10.54 8.24 -4.68
CA ASP A 30 -10.59 6.80 -4.87
C ASP A 30 -9.39 6.33 -5.68
N TYR A 31 -8.99 5.07 -5.55
CA TYR A 31 -8.02 4.45 -6.43
C TYR A 31 -8.51 4.53 -7.87
N TRP A 32 -7.66 4.98 -8.76
CA TRP A 32 -7.92 4.96 -10.19
C TRP A 32 -6.82 4.17 -10.89
N LEU A 33 -7.20 3.05 -11.48
CA LEU A 33 -6.32 2.13 -12.18
C LEU A 33 -6.65 2.15 -13.66
N VAL A 34 -5.64 2.31 -14.50
CA VAL A 34 -5.74 2.27 -15.96
C VAL A 34 -4.86 1.15 -16.48
N LYS A 35 -5.42 0.32 -17.35
CA LYS A 35 -4.67 -0.66 -18.15
C LYS A 35 -4.61 -0.20 -19.59
N ALA A 36 -3.40 -0.12 -20.15
CA ALA A 36 -3.17 0.28 -21.54
C ALA A 36 -2.33 -0.78 -22.25
N ASN A 37 -2.48 -0.85 -23.57
CA ASN A 37 -1.66 -1.68 -24.42
C ASN A 37 -0.26 -1.06 -24.64
N PRO A 38 0.70 -1.76 -25.28
CA PRO A 38 2.05 -1.25 -25.51
C PRO A 38 2.12 0.04 -26.36
N THR A 39 1.06 0.36 -27.10
CA THR A 39 0.96 1.60 -27.91
C THR A 39 0.34 2.76 -27.14
N GLY A 40 -0.02 2.56 -25.84
CA GLY A 40 -0.62 3.58 -24.97
C GLY A 40 -2.14 3.71 -25.07
N SER A 41 -2.81 2.86 -25.88
CA SER A 41 -4.29 2.89 -25.95
C SER A 41 -4.89 2.25 -24.70
N VAL A 42 -5.83 2.94 -24.06
CA VAL A 42 -6.54 2.45 -22.87
C VAL A 42 -7.37 1.22 -23.25
N LEU A 43 -7.17 0.12 -22.53
CA LEU A 43 -7.94 -1.10 -22.65
C LEU A 43 -9.15 -1.08 -21.70
N TRP A 44 -8.92 -0.63 -20.49
CA TRP A 44 -9.93 -0.38 -19.47
C TRP A 44 -9.39 0.53 -18.37
N ASP A 45 -10.28 1.21 -17.66
CA ASP A 45 -9.99 1.85 -16.40
C ASP A 45 -10.93 1.35 -15.30
N LYS A 46 -10.55 1.51 -14.04
CA LYS A 46 -11.33 1.16 -12.84
C LYS A 46 -11.17 2.22 -11.77
N THR A 47 -12.28 2.62 -11.17
CA THR A 47 -12.30 3.38 -9.93
C THR A 47 -12.69 2.42 -8.81
N MET A 48 -11.86 2.34 -7.76
CA MET A 48 -12.10 1.50 -6.59
C MET A 48 -11.97 2.35 -5.35
N GLY A 49 -12.99 2.35 -4.53
CA GLY A 49 -13.05 3.16 -3.34
C GLY A 49 -14.30 2.88 -2.54
N ALA A 50 -14.33 3.42 -1.36
CA ALA A 50 -15.47 3.41 -0.49
C ALA A 50 -16.12 4.80 -0.49
N GLY A 51 -17.37 4.86 -0.12
CA GLY A 51 -18.15 6.09 -0.01
C GLY A 51 -19.52 5.70 0.46
N PRO A 52 -20.39 6.52 0.81
CA PRO A 52 -20.47 7.97 0.64
C PRO A 52 -19.99 8.74 1.87
N VAL A 53 -19.96 10.06 1.72
CA VAL A 53 -19.73 11.07 2.76
C VAL A 53 -20.38 10.70 4.10
N THR A 54 -19.56 10.49 5.11
CA THR A 54 -20.00 10.36 6.50
C THR A 54 -20.29 11.73 7.12
N LEU A 55 -20.78 11.76 8.36
CA LEU A 55 -20.92 13.00 9.12
C LEU A 55 -19.60 13.75 9.35
N PHE A 56 -18.47 13.08 9.10
CA PHE A 56 -17.10 13.60 9.29
C PHE A 56 -16.44 14.08 7.99
N GLY A 57 -17.14 13.97 6.85
CA GLY A 57 -16.64 14.39 5.53
C GLY A 57 -16.45 13.23 4.55
N PRO A 58 -15.95 13.52 3.35
CA PRO A 58 -15.66 12.51 2.35
C PRO A 58 -14.40 11.74 2.72
N GLU A 59 -14.47 10.43 2.71
CA GLU A 59 -13.39 9.51 3.02
C GLU A 59 -12.44 9.38 1.82
N ASN A 60 -11.15 9.11 2.08
CA ASN A 60 -10.10 9.04 1.07
C ASN A 60 -9.55 7.61 0.95
N ASP A 61 -9.38 7.19 -0.30
CA ASP A 61 -8.65 5.99 -0.68
C ASP A 61 -7.51 6.42 -1.63
N ILE A 62 -6.26 6.31 -1.18
CA ILE A 62 -5.08 6.84 -1.87
C ILE A 62 -4.18 5.69 -2.30
N LEU A 63 -4.11 5.44 -3.61
CA LEU A 63 -3.30 4.38 -4.19
C LEU A 63 -1.81 4.74 -4.16
N SER A 64 -0.97 3.81 -3.70
CA SER A 64 0.50 3.95 -3.63
C SER A 64 1.24 2.94 -4.49
N SER A 65 0.72 1.72 -4.65
CA SER A 65 1.42 0.63 -5.36
C SER A 65 0.49 -0.12 -6.31
N VAL A 66 1.00 -0.41 -7.50
CA VAL A 66 0.39 -1.32 -8.48
C VAL A 66 1.46 -2.21 -9.09
N THR A 67 1.25 -3.52 -9.07
CA THR A 67 2.16 -4.51 -9.66
C THR A 67 1.38 -5.63 -10.34
N GLN A 68 1.97 -6.29 -11.32
CA GLN A 68 1.43 -7.49 -11.95
C GLN A 68 2.09 -8.72 -11.32
N THR A 69 1.29 -9.73 -11.02
CA THR A 69 1.75 -11.02 -10.49
C THR A 69 2.14 -11.99 -11.59
N SER A 70 2.76 -13.11 -11.22
CA SER A 70 3.17 -14.18 -12.12
C SER A 70 2.02 -14.87 -12.85
N ASP A 71 0.79 -14.82 -12.30
CA ASP A 71 -0.46 -15.34 -12.87
C ASP A 71 -1.26 -14.26 -13.65
N ASP A 72 -0.62 -13.15 -14.04
CA ASP A 72 -1.21 -12.00 -14.71
C ASP A 72 -2.29 -11.25 -13.90
N SER A 73 -2.51 -11.61 -12.65
CA SER A 73 -3.33 -10.81 -11.75
C SER A 73 -2.68 -9.47 -11.44
N ILE A 74 -3.42 -8.55 -10.88
CA ILE A 74 -2.95 -7.22 -10.56
C ILE A 74 -3.10 -7.00 -9.05
N LEU A 75 -2.00 -6.68 -8.38
CA LEU A 75 -2.01 -6.22 -7.00
C LEU A 75 -2.09 -4.70 -6.99
N VAL A 76 -3.02 -4.18 -6.20
CA VAL A 76 -3.26 -2.76 -6.02
C VAL A 76 -3.30 -2.49 -4.53
N GLY A 77 -2.59 -1.49 -4.08
CA GLY A 77 -2.56 -1.16 -2.66
C GLY A 77 -2.26 0.30 -2.39
N GLY A 78 -2.70 0.74 -1.24
CA GLY A 78 -2.50 2.10 -0.76
C GLY A 78 -3.02 2.25 0.65
N LEU A 79 -3.49 3.43 0.98
CA LEU A 79 -4.05 3.75 2.28
C LEU A 79 -5.53 4.14 2.15
N SER A 80 -6.31 3.82 3.17
CA SER A 80 -7.75 4.09 3.23
C SER A 80 -8.18 4.41 4.66
N GLU A 81 -8.93 5.48 4.82
CA GLU A 81 -9.66 5.81 6.06
C GLU A 81 -11.13 5.38 5.99
N SER A 82 -11.53 4.79 4.88
CA SER A 82 -12.93 4.54 4.54
C SER A 82 -13.56 3.42 5.37
N SER A 83 -14.86 3.58 5.60
CA SER A 83 -15.75 2.56 6.17
C SER A 83 -16.04 1.45 5.15
N ILE A 84 -16.75 0.38 5.59
CA ILE A 84 -17.23 -0.67 4.68
C ILE A 84 -18.26 -0.09 3.71
N SER A 85 -17.89 0.04 2.45
CA SER A 85 -18.76 0.40 1.34
C SER A 85 -18.02 0.23 0.01
N GLY A 86 -18.74 0.29 -1.12
CA GLY A 86 -18.14 0.11 -2.44
C GLY A 86 -17.41 -1.22 -2.56
N GLU A 87 -16.12 -1.17 -2.87
CA GLU A 87 -15.26 -2.34 -2.99
C GLU A 87 -14.58 -2.75 -1.67
N LYS A 88 -14.69 -1.95 -0.60
CA LYS A 88 -14.05 -2.20 0.69
C LYS A 88 -14.93 -3.07 1.58
N THR A 89 -14.42 -4.22 2.02
CA THR A 89 -15.18 -5.20 2.83
C THR A 89 -14.81 -5.19 4.31
N GLU A 90 -13.74 -4.51 4.71
CA GLU A 90 -13.27 -4.38 6.10
C GLU A 90 -13.12 -2.91 6.49
N VAL A 91 -13.46 -2.54 7.72
CA VAL A 91 -13.28 -1.17 8.24
C VAL A 91 -11.82 -0.83 8.44
N SER A 92 -11.46 0.44 8.30
CA SER A 92 -10.22 0.96 8.88
C SER A 92 -10.33 1.00 10.42
N ARG A 93 -9.20 0.80 11.11
CA ARG A 93 -9.15 0.68 12.59
C ARG A 93 -8.65 1.94 13.26
N GLY A 94 -7.73 2.64 12.58
CA GLY A 94 -7.18 3.92 13.01
C GLY A 94 -7.62 5.05 12.09
N ASP A 95 -6.70 5.96 11.80
CA ASP A 95 -6.92 7.02 10.83
C ASP A 95 -6.90 6.43 9.41
N TYR A 96 -5.72 6.06 8.93
CA TYR A 96 -5.52 5.37 7.66
C TYR A 96 -4.93 4.00 7.89
N ASP A 97 -5.42 2.98 7.16
CA ASP A 97 -4.89 1.62 7.15
C ASP A 97 -4.45 1.24 5.72
N TYR A 98 -3.59 0.24 5.60
CA TYR A 98 -3.29 -0.39 4.31
C TYR A 98 -4.56 -1.01 3.75
N TRP A 99 -4.96 -0.63 2.55
CA TRP A 99 -6.03 -1.29 1.81
C TRP A 99 -5.46 -1.94 0.56
N LEU A 100 -5.60 -3.26 0.48
CA LEU A 100 -5.01 -4.14 -0.52
C LEU A 100 -6.10 -4.77 -1.36
N LEU A 101 -5.89 -4.86 -2.67
CA LEU A 101 -6.78 -5.58 -3.58
C LEU A 101 -5.94 -6.47 -4.51
N LYS A 102 -6.47 -7.64 -4.84
CA LYS A 102 -6.03 -8.43 -5.99
C LYS A 102 -7.15 -8.46 -7.03
N LEU A 103 -6.80 -8.16 -8.28
CA LEU A 103 -7.72 -8.19 -9.41
C LEU A 103 -7.26 -9.24 -10.41
N ASN A 104 -8.21 -9.82 -11.13
CA ASN A 104 -7.88 -10.63 -12.30
C ASN A 104 -7.44 -9.73 -13.48
N PRO A 105 -6.91 -10.30 -14.59
CA PRO A 105 -6.45 -9.50 -15.74
C PRO A 105 -7.49 -8.60 -16.39
N SER A 106 -8.80 -8.88 -16.19
CA SER A 106 -9.92 -8.06 -16.69
C SER A 106 -10.33 -6.94 -15.74
N GLY A 107 -9.66 -6.80 -14.57
CA GLY A 107 -9.94 -5.78 -13.58
C GLY A 107 -11.09 -6.12 -12.62
N ALA A 108 -11.55 -7.38 -12.56
CA ALA A 108 -12.50 -7.81 -11.53
C ALA A 108 -11.75 -8.14 -10.23
N ILE A 109 -12.28 -7.66 -9.10
CA ILE A 109 -11.69 -7.87 -7.78
C ILE A 109 -11.86 -9.35 -7.40
N LEU A 110 -10.74 -10.00 -7.05
CA LEU A 110 -10.69 -11.35 -6.51
C LEU A 110 -10.81 -11.35 -4.99
N TRP A 111 -10.18 -10.38 -4.35
CA TRP A 111 -10.26 -10.13 -2.92
C TRP A 111 -9.79 -8.71 -2.58
N ASP A 112 -10.21 -8.24 -1.43
CA ASP A 112 -9.62 -7.10 -0.73
C ASP A 112 -9.19 -7.49 0.69
N LYS A 113 -8.38 -6.65 1.34
CA LYS A 113 -7.91 -6.81 2.72
C LYS A 113 -7.52 -5.45 3.30
N THR A 114 -8.00 -5.16 4.51
CA THR A 114 -7.52 -4.03 5.32
C THR A 114 -6.54 -4.53 6.38
N ILE A 115 -5.40 -3.86 6.53
CA ILE A 115 -4.36 -4.17 7.53
C ILE A 115 -3.92 -2.87 8.19
N GLY A 116 -4.04 -2.81 9.51
CA GLY A 116 -3.66 -1.62 10.27
C GLY A 116 -3.77 -1.79 11.77
N GLY A 117 -3.45 -0.71 12.47
CA GLY A 117 -3.55 -0.61 13.92
C GLY A 117 -4.48 0.53 14.36
N ASP A 118 -4.16 1.15 15.49
CA ASP A 118 -4.99 2.18 16.12
C ASP A 118 -4.67 3.62 15.70
N ALA A 119 -3.73 3.80 14.74
CA ALA A 119 -3.32 5.12 14.26
C ALA A 119 -3.12 5.10 12.74
N TYR A 120 -2.22 5.94 12.23
CA TYR A 120 -1.94 6.07 10.79
C TYR A 120 -1.00 4.97 10.30
N ASP A 121 -1.45 4.19 9.33
CA ASP A 121 -0.67 3.17 8.63
C ASP A 121 -0.70 3.45 7.12
N GLY A 122 0.44 3.86 6.55
CA GLY A 122 0.57 4.27 5.14
C GLY A 122 1.36 3.29 4.30
N LEU A 123 0.74 2.68 3.29
CA LEU A 123 1.40 1.75 2.38
C LEU A 123 2.34 2.47 1.42
N SER A 124 3.53 1.89 1.21
CA SER A 124 4.49 2.31 0.18
C SER A 124 4.64 1.29 -0.94
N ASP A 125 4.63 -0.01 -0.62
CA ASP A 125 4.88 -1.06 -1.61
C ASP A 125 4.10 -2.34 -1.33
N PHE A 126 3.64 -3.02 -2.43
CA PHE A 126 2.89 -4.26 -2.38
C PHE A 126 3.17 -5.09 -3.64
N PHE A 127 3.74 -6.28 -3.48
CA PHE A 127 4.10 -7.15 -4.61
C PHE A 127 4.15 -8.63 -4.23
N GLU A 128 4.13 -9.49 -5.27
CA GLU A 128 4.30 -10.93 -5.14
C GLU A 128 5.79 -11.28 -5.01
N THR A 129 6.12 -12.15 -4.07
CA THR A 129 7.46 -12.70 -3.87
C THR A 129 7.72 -13.93 -4.74
N ASN A 130 9.00 -14.33 -4.89
CA ASN A 130 9.40 -15.47 -5.71
C ASN A 130 8.77 -16.81 -5.27
N ASP A 131 8.31 -16.92 -4.03
CA ASP A 131 7.60 -18.09 -3.49
C ASP A 131 6.06 -17.99 -3.60
N GLY A 132 5.54 -17.00 -4.34
CA GLY A 132 4.12 -16.79 -4.60
C GLY A 132 3.34 -16.14 -3.45
N ASN A 133 4.01 -15.78 -2.36
CA ASN A 133 3.42 -15.01 -1.26
C ASN A 133 3.47 -13.50 -1.55
N TYR A 134 3.07 -12.66 -0.61
CA TYR A 134 3.04 -11.22 -0.81
C TYR A 134 3.89 -10.48 0.23
N ILE A 135 4.60 -9.45 -0.19
CA ILE A 135 5.15 -8.42 0.69
C ILE A 135 4.25 -7.20 0.66
N VAL A 136 3.94 -6.72 1.84
CA VAL A 136 3.19 -5.48 2.11
C VAL A 136 4.07 -4.63 3.01
N ALA A 137 4.40 -3.43 2.61
CA ALA A 137 5.33 -2.61 3.38
C ALA A 137 5.03 -1.12 3.25
N GLY A 138 5.27 -0.39 4.32
CA GLY A 138 5.06 1.04 4.40
C GLY A 138 5.56 1.62 5.71
N PHE A 139 4.82 2.54 6.27
CA PHE A 139 5.16 3.18 7.55
C PHE A 139 3.94 3.23 8.46
N THR A 140 4.16 3.35 9.76
CA THR A 140 3.15 3.20 10.80
C THR A 140 3.41 4.15 11.98
N LEU A 141 2.33 4.68 12.56
CA LEU A 141 2.31 5.33 13.88
C LEU A 141 1.66 4.44 14.94
N SER A 142 1.08 3.32 14.54
CA SER A 142 0.26 2.49 15.42
C SER A 142 1.06 1.85 16.54
N SER A 143 0.42 1.72 17.70
CA SER A 143 0.86 0.88 18.79
C SER A 143 0.63 -0.60 18.47
N ILE A 144 0.79 -1.49 19.47
CA ILE A 144 0.38 -2.90 19.32
C ILE A 144 -1.14 -2.95 19.33
N SER A 145 -1.75 -3.10 18.15
CA SER A 145 -3.21 -3.08 17.96
C SER A 145 -3.56 -3.63 16.56
N GLY A 146 -4.80 -4.05 16.35
CA GLY A 146 -5.22 -4.62 15.07
C GLY A 146 -4.32 -5.79 14.65
N GLU A 147 -3.74 -5.72 13.46
CA GLU A 147 -2.78 -6.71 12.97
C GLU A 147 -1.34 -6.44 13.43
N LYS A 148 -1.04 -5.30 14.03
CA LYS A 148 0.32 -4.92 14.41
C LYS A 148 0.75 -5.58 15.71
N SER A 149 1.83 -6.35 15.69
CA SER A 149 2.34 -7.12 16.84
C SER A 149 3.54 -6.49 17.56
N GLU A 150 4.16 -5.46 16.99
CA GLU A 150 5.29 -4.73 17.57
C GLU A 150 4.96 -3.23 17.62
N ALA A 151 5.23 -2.56 18.73
CA ALA A 151 5.02 -1.12 18.85
C ALA A 151 5.98 -0.32 17.97
N SER A 152 5.56 0.84 17.52
CA SER A 152 6.46 1.85 16.98
C SER A 152 7.41 2.37 18.07
N ARG A 153 8.63 2.78 17.69
CA ARG A 153 9.69 3.22 18.59
C ARG A 153 9.83 4.73 18.67
N GLY A 154 9.46 5.38 17.57
CA GLY A 154 9.52 6.83 17.43
C GLY A 154 8.18 7.41 17.00
N LEU A 155 8.24 8.27 16.02
CA LEU A 155 7.06 8.74 15.28
C LEU A 155 6.70 7.68 14.23
N PHE A 156 6.96 7.92 12.96
CA PHE A 156 6.75 6.89 11.94
C PHE A 156 7.90 5.90 11.93
N ASP A 157 7.57 4.60 11.92
CA ASP A 157 8.50 3.50 11.70
C ASP A 157 8.07 2.70 10.46
N ILE A 158 9.02 2.02 9.83
CA ILE A 158 8.73 1.08 8.76
C ILE A 158 7.96 -0.11 9.32
N TRP A 159 6.87 -0.49 8.66
CA TRP A 159 6.14 -1.72 8.97
C TRP A 159 6.07 -2.59 7.72
N ILE A 160 6.69 -3.77 7.80
CA ILE A 160 6.74 -4.75 6.71
C ILE A 160 6.09 -6.05 7.17
N LEU A 161 5.27 -6.63 6.28
CA LEU A 161 4.57 -7.89 6.51
C LEU A 161 4.78 -8.82 5.30
N LYS A 162 4.85 -10.12 5.58
CA LYS A 162 4.68 -11.17 4.57
C LYS A 162 3.35 -11.85 4.77
N LEU A 163 2.55 -11.92 3.71
CA LEU A 163 1.25 -12.58 3.70
C LEU A 163 1.31 -13.84 2.82
N ASP A 164 0.57 -14.88 3.21
CA ASP A 164 0.31 -16.02 2.34
C ASP A 164 -0.75 -15.70 1.28
N THR A 165 -0.99 -16.63 0.36
CA THR A 165 -1.93 -16.48 -0.76
C THR A 165 -3.40 -16.35 -0.32
N ILE A 166 -3.73 -16.73 0.92
CA ILE A 166 -5.05 -16.55 1.53
C ILE A 166 -5.09 -15.40 2.55
N LYS A 167 -4.07 -14.52 2.51
CA LYS A 167 -3.95 -13.25 3.23
C LYS A 167 -3.69 -13.38 4.75
N ASN A 168 -3.21 -14.52 5.24
CA ASN A 168 -2.72 -14.64 6.61
C ASN A 168 -1.33 -14.03 6.72
N ILE A 169 -1.04 -13.38 7.83
CA ILE A 169 0.30 -12.88 8.13
C ILE A 169 1.21 -14.06 8.48
N ILE A 170 2.24 -14.29 7.65
CA ILE A 170 3.29 -15.28 7.92
C ILE A 170 4.28 -14.71 8.94
N TRP A 171 4.71 -13.47 8.74
CA TRP A 171 5.53 -12.71 9.67
C TRP A 171 5.34 -11.21 9.44
N GLN A 172 5.71 -10.43 10.42
CA GLN A 172 5.76 -8.99 10.36
C GLN A 172 6.91 -8.43 11.17
N LYS A 173 7.37 -7.22 10.84
CA LYS A 173 8.43 -6.53 11.54
C LYS A 173 8.21 -5.03 11.53
N THR A 174 8.44 -4.38 12.68
CA THR A 174 8.58 -2.93 12.78
C THR A 174 10.07 -2.58 12.82
N ILE A 175 10.51 -1.66 11.99
CA ILE A 175 11.91 -1.28 11.82
C ILE A 175 12.00 0.25 11.88
N GLY A 176 12.77 0.77 12.82
CA GLY A 176 12.92 2.21 13.00
C GLY A 176 13.74 2.57 14.24
N GLY A 177 13.88 3.86 14.44
CA GLY A 177 14.54 4.46 15.58
C GLY A 177 13.58 5.35 16.38
N SER A 178 14.12 6.37 17.06
CA SER A 178 13.30 7.26 17.90
C SER A 178 12.73 8.47 17.13
N GLY A 179 13.00 8.62 15.86
CA GLY A 179 12.55 9.72 15.02
C GLY A 179 11.47 9.30 14.03
N VAL A 180 11.59 9.77 12.79
CA VAL A 180 10.74 9.44 11.65
C VAL A 180 11.53 8.55 10.70
N ASP A 181 11.02 7.36 10.43
CA ASP A 181 11.60 6.36 9.55
C ASP A 181 10.56 5.94 8.51
N GLY A 182 10.67 6.47 7.28
CA GLY A 182 9.69 6.29 6.21
C GLY A 182 10.20 5.38 5.10
N LEU A 183 9.42 4.35 4.76
CA LEU A 183 9.73 3.47 3.63
C LEU A 183 9.35 4.13 2.30
N ASN A 184 10.25 4.04 1.32
CA ASN A 184 9.99 4.45 -0.06
C ASN A 184 9.77 3.24 -0.99
N LYS A 185 10.61 2.20 -0.85
CA LYS A 185 10.58 1.01 -1.71
C LYS A 185 11.15 -0.20 -1.00
N VAL A 186 10.64 -1.39 -1.32
CA VAL A 186 11.24 -2.66 -0.95
C VAL A 186 11.48 -3.52 -2.19
N ILE A 187 12.59 -4.24 -2.23
CA ILE A 187 12.89 -5.22 -3.28
C ILE A 187 13.25 -6.55 -2.64
N GLN A 188 12.86 -7.64 -3.28
CA GLN A 188 13.33 -8.97 -2.91
C GLN A 188 14.69 -9.24 -3.56
N THR A 189 15.64 -9.76 -2.78
CA THR A 189 16.96 -10.16 -3.26
C THR A 189 16.97 -11.63 -3.76
N THR A 190 18.00 -12.01 -4.47
CA THR A 190 18.12 -13.36 -5.07
C THR A 190 18.24 -14.48 -4.02
N ASP A 191 18.69 -14.16 -2.82
CA ASP A 191 18.75 -15.06 -1.66
C ASP A 191 17.45 -15.13 -0.86
N SER A 192 16.37 -14.55 -1.39
CA SER A 192 15.04 -14.45 -0.76
C SER A 192 14.96 -13.48 0.43
N GLY A 193 15.99 -12.69 0.68
CA GLY A 193 15.96 -11.55 1.59
C GLY A 193 15.22 -10.35 1.00
N PHE A 194 15.24 -9.23 1.74
CA PHE A 194 14.64 -7.97 1.32
C PHE A 194 15.59 -6.82 1.60
N VAL A 195 15.64 -5.87 0.68
CA VAL A 195 16.33 -4.59 0.88
C VAL A 195 15.27 -3.48 0.88
N LEU A 196 15.29 -2.67 1.92
CA LEU A 196 14.37 -1.56 2.11
C LEU A 196 15.11 -0.23 1.84
N GLY A 197 14.64 0.52 0.87
CA GLY A 197 15.08 1.90 0.61
C GLY A 197 14.17 2.87 1.35
N SER A 198 14.71 3.58 2.32
CA SER A 198 13.96 4.43 3.23
C SER A 198 14.64 5.78 3.47
N THR A 199 13.95 6.67 4.16
CA THR A 199 14.48 7.91 4.71
C THR A 199 14.32 7.90 6.22
N SER A 200 15.30 8.47 6.94
CA SER A 200 15.30 8.51 8.40
C SER A 200 15.92 9.78 8.94
N ASN A 201 15.33 10.35 10.00
CA ASN A 201 15.96 11.39 10.82
C ASN A 201 16.31 10.90 12.23
N SER A 202 16.19 9.61 12.47
CA SER A 202 16.51 9.01 13.77
C SER A 202 18.00 9.14 14.10
N PRO A 203 18.35 9.40 15.36
CA PRO A 203 19.69 9.15 15.87
C PRO A 203 19.92 7.62 15.96
N ILE A 204 21.10 7.21 16.46
CA ILE A 204 21.35 5.80 16.79
C ILE A 204 20.32 5.34 17.84
N SER A 205 19.39 4.49 17.41
CA SER A 205 18.29 3.93 18.21
C SER A 205 17.55 2.84 17.44
N GLY A 206 16.93 1.89 18.13
CA GLY A 206 16.25 0.76 17.47
C GLY A 206 17.18 -0.02 16.58
N GLU A 207 16.79 -0.22 15.32
CA GLU A 207 17.61 -0.88 14.30
C GLU A 207 18.61 0.06 13.60
N LYS A 208 18.55 1.37 13.85
CA LYS A 208 19.46 2.34 13.22
C LYS A 208 20.80 2.38 13.95
N THR A 209 21.88 2.03 13.25
CA THR A 209 23.23 1.93 13.79
C THR A 209 24.09 3.17 13.57
N GLU A 210 23.63 4.11 12.73
CA GLU A 210 24.31 5.37 12.43
C GLU A 210 23.32 6.53 12.61
N SER A 211 23.79 7.65 13.14
CA SER A 211 22.97 8.87 13.26
C SER A 211 22.75 9.52 11.92
N SER A 212 21.58 10.14 11.74
CA SER A 212 21.36 11.06 10.60
C SER A 212 22.23 12.31 10.71
N PHE A 213 22.63 12.85 9.56
CA PHE A 213 23.49 14.03 9.43
C PHE A 213 22.67 15.30 9.12
N GLY A 214 21.74 15.63 9.99
CA GLY A 214 20.89 16.81 9.79
C GLY A 214 19.41 16.44 9.83
N GLY A 215 18.69 16.65 8.70
CA GLY A 215 17.27 16.29 8.58
C GLY A 215 17.06 14.81 8.25
N ASN A 216 16.35 14.53 7.17
CA ASN A 216 16.17 13.17 6.67
C ASN A 216 17.35 12.75 5.79
N ASP A 217 17.94 11.60 6.06
CA ASP A 217 18.95 10.95 5.24
C ASP A 217 18.42 9.64 4.63
N TYR A 218 19.07 9.16 3.58
CA TYR A 218 18.80 7.81 3.08
C TYR A 218 19.22 6.77 4.11
N TRP A 219 18.36 5.78 4.28
CA TRP A 219 18.61 4.64 5.15
C TRP A 219 18.28 3.35 4.39
N ILE A 220 19.26 2.49 4.25
CA ILE A 220 19.11 1.19 3.58
C ILE A 220 19.15 0.09 4.65
N VAL A 221 18.16 -0.77 4.64
CA VAL A 221 18.00 -1.89 5.59
C VAL A 221 17.90 -3.19 4.82
#